data_6ce4573df6ea948eaab27fa4356f25a6
#
_entry.id   6ce4573df6ea948eaab27fa4356f25a6
#
_cell.length_a   1.000
_cell.length_b   1.000
_cell.length_c   1.000
_cell.angle_alpha   90.00
_cell.angle_beta   90.00
_cell.angle_gamma   90.00
#
_symmetry.space_group_name_H-M   'P 1'
#
loop_
_entity.id
_entity.type
_entity.pdbx_description
1 polymer ?
#
loop_
_entity_poly.entity_id
_entity_poly.type
_entity_poly.pdbx_seq_one_letter_code
_entity_poly.pdbx_strand_id
1 'polypeptide(L)'
;MSEKTTDNFYKKIPAKNKIHEIYSRYTPVFQSIMENIKQRLQKTVTLTSQPTYKARIKSFNSYYKKVLRQHPEEAVVSDKLVCLTDMMGIRIICTFLEDIADVLDQIKSVFQVTEVEIKGSSQSYKEFGYESVHVLVSVPEDCKPENLPGDVNLPDELVCEIQIRTILQDAWAEVEHELIYKTEFTPFDMPLKRKLASMNASLSLADIIFQEIRNYQKNLQNEMLQRRQSFYEKADDLTVVAGEKKSAKEKKLECINPYVSGTIDDMLLQAIHAHNTGDLKNAIIIYTRIIESSPAPNDIVLSVILKHRGMAYFAQNDFENALCDFKKSFEFDKNSFRSAYYVGIVLSIKKDYEEAVKWFSKSLEINEIQSHAFYRRAVSYFEIGEFEKSMNDVVAAEKLGLEDSGLETLHSKLIEKFDMKM
;
A
#
# COMPACT_ATOMS: atom_id res chain seq x y z
N MET A 1 -17.41 28.48 -65.24
CA MET A 1 -17.17 27.18 -64.48
C MET A 1 -16.70 27.42 -63.06
N SER A 2 -17.23 28.34 -62.25
CA SER A 2 -16.72 28.66 -60.93
C SER A 2 -17.77 28.69 -59.79
N GLU A 3 -19.05 28.77 -60.06
CA GLU A 3 -20.05 28.86 -59.00
C GLU A 3 -20.53 27.49 -58.42
N LYS A 4 -20.51 26.43 -59.22
CA LYS A 4 -20.92 25.11 -58.77
C LYS A 4 -19.89 24.40 -57.87
N THR A 5 -18.62 24.81 -57.96
CA THR A 5 -17.54 24.20 -57.13
C THR A 5 -17.43 24.82 -55.77
N THR A 6 -17.73 26.11 -55.58
CA THR A 6 -17.74 26.81 -54.33
C THR A 6 -18.95 26.43 -53.44
N ASP A 7 -20.12 26.27 -54.03
CA ASP A 7 -21.35 25.92 -53.28
C ASP A 7 -21.27 24.49 -52.71
N ASN A 8 -20.53 23.59 -53.32
CA ASN A 8 -20.31 22.20 -52.87
C ASN A 8 -19.26 22.14 -51.72
N PHE A 9 -18.35 23.10 -51.67
CA PHE A 9 -17.33 23.18 -50.61
C PHE A 9 -17.96 23.67 -49.28
N TYR A 10 -18.82 24.68 -49.30
CA TYR A 10 -19.50 25.20 -48.10
C TYR A 10 -20.53 24.23 -47.52
N LYS A 11 -21.13 23.36 -48.33
CA LYS A 11 -22.03 22.28 -47.88
C LYS A 11 -21.29 21.17 -47.12
N LYS A 12 -19.98 21.09 -47.21
CA LYS A 12 -19.11 20.10 -46.53
C LYS A 12 -18.57 20.57 -45.17
N ILE A 13 -18.85 21.82 -44.74
CA ILE A 13 -18.37 22.35 -43.48
C ILE A 13 -19.46 22.07 -42.40
N PRO A 14 -19.16 21.29 -41.34
CA PRO A 14 -20.14 21.01 -40.29
C PRO A 14 -20.53 22.29 -39.55
N ALA A 15 -21.82 22.44 -39.28
CA ALA A 15 -22.33 23.58 -38.50
C ALA A 15 -21.97 23.38 -37.02
N LYS A 16 -20.96 24.08 -36.53
CA LYS A 16 -20.44 23.99 -35.15
C LYS A 16 -21.56 24.09 -34.11
N ASN A 17 -22.55 24.97 -34.30
CA ASN A 17 -23.66 25.16 -33.39
C ASN A 17 -24.57 23.92 -33.30
N LYS A 18 -24.82 23.26 -34.42
CA LYS A 18 -25.63 22.04 -34.47
C LYS A 18 -24.94 20.88 -33.71
N ILE A 19 -23.65 20.71 -33.95
CA ILE A 19 -22.84 19.70 -33.24
C ILE A 19 -22.76 20.02 -31.74
N HIS A 20 -22.66 21.28 -31.36
CA HIS A 20 -22.67 21.72 -29.96
C HIS A 20 -24.01 21.40 -29.29
N GLU A 21 -25.12 21.62 -29.95
CA GLU A 21 -26.45 21.30 -29.44
C GLU A 21 -26.59 19.81 -29.19
N ILE A 22 -26.23 18.98 -30.16
CA ILE A 22 -26.22 17.52 -30.01
C ILE A 22 -25.32 17.10 -28.84
N TYR A 23 -24.06 17.57 -28.80
CA TYR A 23 -23.12 17.26 -27.75
C TYR A 23 -23.65 17.62 -26.35
N SER A 24 -24.29 18.77 -26.23
CA SER A 24 -24.83 19.27 -24.95
C SER A 24 -25.97 18.40 -24.41
N ARG A 25 -26.76 17.75 -25.27
CA ARG A 25 -27.82 16.81 -24.85
C ARG A 25 -27.24 15.52 -24.23
N TYR A 26 -26.07 15.04 -24.74
CA TYR A 26 -25.43 13.83 -24.24
C TYR A 26 -24.57 14.07 -23.00
N THR A 27 -24.11 15.29 -22.76
CA THR A 27 -23.21 15.63 -21.66
C THR A 27 -23.74 15.19 -20.28
N PRO A 28 -24.99 15.43 -19.88
CA PRO A 28 -25.51 14.99 -18.57
C PRO A 28 -25.55 13.47 -18.44
N VAL A 29 -25.85 12.76 -19.54
CA VAL A 29 -25.90 11.30 -19.57
C VAL A 29 -24.50 10.71 -19.37
N PHE A 30 -23.49 11.25 -20.06
CA PHE A 30 -22.10 10.85 -19.88
C PHE A 30 -21.58 11.17 -18.47
N GLN A 31 -22.02 12.28 -17.86
CA GLN A 31 -21.68 12.59 -16.48
C GLN A 31 -22.21 11.55 -15.51
N SER A 32 -23.46 11.12 -15.67
CA SER A 32 -24.08 10.09 -14.85
C SER A 32 -23.37 8.74 -15.01
N ILE A 33 -23.11 8.31 -16.24
CA ILE A 33 -22.39 7.06 -16.54
C ILE A 33 -20.99 7.09 -15.91
N MET A 34 -20.26 8.16 -16.11
CA MET A 34 -18.89 8.33 -15.60
C MET A 34 -18.84 8.30 -14.06
N GLU A 35 -19.81 8.92 -13.38
CA GLU A 35 -19.88 8.88 -11.93
C GLU A 35 -20.19 7.47 -11.41
N ASN A 36 -21.10 6.73 -12.08
CA ASN A 36 -21.40 5.34 -11.75
C ASN A 36 -20.16 4.43 -11.93
N ILE A 37 -19.43 4.58 -13.04
CA ILE A 37 -18.17 3.84 -13.27
C ILE A 37 -17.15 4.20 -12.19
N LYS A 38 -16.97 5.49 -11.87
CA LYS A 38 -16.06 5.95 -10.83
C LYS A 38 -16.39 5.35 -9.46
N GLN A 39 -17.67 5.34 -9.07
CA GLN A 39 -18.11 4.71 -7.81
C GLN A 39 -17.84 3.21 -7.79
N ARG A 40 -18.05 2.52 -8.92
CA ARG A 40 -17.73 1.10 -9.06
C ARG A 40 -16.23 0.86 -8.93
N LEU A 41 -15.39 1.69 -9.56
CA LEU A 41 -13.93 1.64 -9.41
C LEU A 41 -13.49 1.86 -7.97
N GLN A 42 -14.07 2.85 -7.27
CA GLN A 42 -13.77 3.13 -5.86
C GLN A 42 -14.11 1.98 -4.90
N LYS A 43 -15.13 1.18 -5.26
CA LYS A 43 -15.51 -0.03 -4.49
C LYS A 43 -14.64 -1.24 -4.82
N THR A 44 -14.12 -1.31 -6.04
CA THR A 44 -13.36 -2.46 -6.55
C THR A 44 -11.88 -2.34 -6.23
N VAL A 45 -11.31 -1.16 -6.47
CA VAL A 45 -9.86 -0.95 -6.31
C VAL A 45 -9.49 -0.83 -4.84
N THR A 46 -8.78 -1.85 -4.36
CA THR A 46 -8.26 -1.93 -2.99
C THR A 46 -6.75 -1.95 -3.02
N LEU A 47 -6.14 -0.89 -2.49
CA LEU A 47 -4.69 -0.75 -2.35
C LEU A 47 -4.33 -0.41 -0.91
N THR A 48 -3.09 -0.66 -0.52
CA THR A 48 -2.57 -0.25 0.80
C THR A 48 -2.62 1.28 0.97
N SER A 49 -2.29 2.02 -0.10
CA SER A 49 -2.43 3.48 -0.17
C SER A 49 -3.61 3.81 -1.06
N GLN A 50 -4.62 4.50 -0.53
CA GLN A 50 -5.82 4.82 -1.30
C GLN A 50 -5.49 5.70 -2.50
N PRO A 51 -5.92 5.33 -3.73
CA PRO A 51 -5.68 6.11 -4.92
C PRO A 51 -6.62 7.31 -5.01
N THR A 52 -6.20 8.34 -5.75
CA THR A 52 -7.04 9.50 -6.06
C THR A 52 -7.72 9.29 -7.41
N TYR A 53 -9.00 9.66 -7.49
CA TYR A 53 -9.81 9.54 -8.72
C TYR A 53 -10.15 10.93 -9.26
N LYS A 54 -9.77 11.18 -10.52
CA LYS A 54 -10.21 12.34 -11.30
C LYS A 54 -11.06 11.84 -12.46
N ALA A 55 -12.20 12.48 -12.72
CA ALA A 55 -13.08 12.12 -13.80
C ALA A 55 -13.42 13.38 -14.63
N ARG A 56 -13.42 13.24 -15.94
CA ARG A 56 -13.77 14.36 -16.84
C ARG A 56 -14.44 13.88 -18.10
N ILE A 57 -15.38 14.69 -18.60
CA ILE A 57 -15.86 14.59 -19.96
C ILE A 57 -14.98 15.48 -20.84
N LYS A 58 -14.71 15.03 -22.06
CA LYS A 58 -13.96 15.79 -23.05
C LYS A 58 -14.67 17.12 -23.32
N SER A 59 -13.95 18.24 -23.29
CA SER A 59 -14.57 19.54 -23.58
C SER A 59 -15.07 19.61 -25.02
N PHE A 60 -16.18 20.33 -25.26
CA PHE A 60 -16.74 20.47 -26.61
C PHE A 60 -15.71 20.94 -27.64
N ASN A 61 -14.86 21.89 -27.30
CA ASN A 61 -13.86 22.37 -28.25
C ASN A 61 -12.83 21.28 -28.64
N SER A 62 -12.42 20.45 -27.68
CA SER A 62 -11.51 19.33 -27.92
C SER A 62 -12.21 18.20 -28.71
N TYR A 63 -13.49 17.94 -28.37
CA TYR A 63 -14.33 17.02 -29.11
C TYR A 63 -14.48 17.44 -30.57
N TYR A 64 -14.91 18.68 -30.82
CA TYR A 64 -15.12 19.22 -32.16
C TYR A 64 -13.86 19.17 -33.03
N LYS A 65 -12.71 19.60 -32.48
CA LYS A 65 -11.42 19.49 -33.17
C LYS A 65 -11.07 18.06 -33.56
N LYS A 66 -11.33 17.09 -32.69
CA LYS A 66 -11.01 15.69 -32.92
C LYS A 66 -11.94 15.06 -33.94
N VAL A 67 -13.24 15.34 -33.87
CA VAL A 67 -14.24 14.89 -34.85
C VAL A 67 -13.91 15.42 -36.24
N LEU A 68 -13.57 16.68 -36.40
CA LEU A 68 -13.18 17.24 -37.70
C LEU A 68 -11.93 16.58 -38.28
N ARG A 69 -11.01 16.14 -37.44
CA ARG A 69 -9.77 15.48 -37.89
C ARG A 69 -9.97 14.01 -38.24
N GLN A 70 -10.79 13.27 -37.48
CA GLN A 70 -10.92 11.82 -37.60
C GLN A 70 -12.16 11.39 -38.35
N HIS A 71 -13.28 12.13 -38.26
CA HIS A 71 -14.58 11.79 -38.79
C HIS A 71 -15.25 12.97 -39.54
N PRO A 72 -14.55 13.61 -40.48
CA PRO A 72 -15.06 14.83 -41.12
C PRO A 72 -16.37 14.60 -41.91
N GLU A 73 -16.58 13.43 -42.51
CA GLU A 73 -17.78 13.11 -43.28
C GLU A 73 -18.99 12.85 -42.40
N GLU A 74 -18.80 12.13 -41.30
CA GLU A 74 -19.88 11.87 -40.32
C GLU A 74 -20.35 13.15 -39.64
N ALA A 75 -19.45 14.08 -39.36
CA ALA A 75 -19.77 15.37 -38.76
C ALA A 75 -20.67 16.27 -39.63
N VAL A 76 -20.67 16.07 -40.95
CA VAL A 76 -21.50 16.85 -41.89
C VAL A 76 -22.89 16.25 -42.08
N VAL A 77 -23.00 14.91 -42.06
CA VAL A 77 -24.21 14.17 -42.47
C VAL A 77 -25.07 13.74 -41.31
N SER A 78 -24.49 13.58 -40.11
CA SER A 78 -25.16 12.94 -38.98
C SER A 78 -25.93 13.94 -38.10
N ASP A 79 -27.20 13.64 -37.84
CA ASP A 79 -27.97 14.23 -36.75
C ASP A 79 -27.73 13.50 -35.42
N LYS A 80 -26.79 12.55 -35.41
CA LYS A 80 -26.40 11.76 -34.25
C LYS A 80 -25.02 12.18 -33.72
N LEU A 81 -24.77 11.93 -32.44
CA LEU A 81 -23.45 12.15 -31.86
C LEU A 81 -22.41 11.21 -32.47
N VAL A 82 -21.31 11.75 -32.94
CA VAL A 82 -20.14 10.96 -33.32
C VAL A 82 -19.39 10.56 -32.04
N CYS A 83 -19.41 9.27 -31.67
CA CYS A 83 -18.77 8.80 -30.46
C CYS A 83 -17.26 8.61 -30.66
N LEU A 84 -16.48 9.19 -29.77
CA LEU A 84 -15.03 8.98 -29.69
C LEU A 84 -14.72 8.11 -28.47
N THR A 85 -13.63 7.37 -28.51
CA THR A 85 -13.20 6.47 -27.44
C THR A 85 -12.80 7.23 -26.15
N ASP A 86 -12.47 8.51 -26.25
CA ASP A 86 -12.02 9.37 -25.15
C ASP A 86 -13.05 10.44 -24.74
N MET A 87 -14.35 10.16 -24.95
CA MET A 87 -15.45 11.03 -24.51
C MET A 87 -15.52 11.15 -22.99
N MET A 88 -15.42 10.01 -22.33
CA MET A 88 -15.39 9.86 -20.88
C MET A 88 -14.01 9.38 -20.46
N GLY A 89 -13.39 10.08 -19.52
CA GLY A 89 -12.07 9.75 -19.01
C GLY A 89 -12.03 9.74 -17.50
N ILE A 90 -11.54 8.66 -16.90
CA ILE A 90 -11.29 8.53 -15.48
C ILE A 90 -9.79 8.32 -15.28
N ARG A 91 -9.19 9.09 -14.36
CA ARG A 91 -7.80 8.87 -13.95
C ARG A 91 -7.77 8.27 -12.56
N ILE A 92 -6.99 7.22 -12.40
CA ILE A 92 -6.65 6.58 -11.13
C ILE A 92 -5.19 6.91 -10.85
N ILE A 93 -4.97 7.70 -9.80
CA ILE A 93 -3.64 8.19 -9.44
C ILE A 93 -3.16 7.40 -8.23
N CYS A 94 -2.15 6.56 -8.46
CA CYS A 94 -1.54 5.66 -7.49
C CYS A 94 -0.32 6.31 -6.83
N THR A 95 0.05 5.83 -5.64
CA THR A 95 1.23 6.36 -4.95
C THR A 95 2.52 5.77 -5.50
N PHE A 96 2.51 4.49 -5.92
CA PHE A 96 3.72 3.76 -6.33
C PHE A 96 3.53 3.04 -7.66
N LEU A 97 4.64 2.70 -8.32
CA LEU A 97 4.63 2.02 -9.61
C LEU A 97 3.98 0.65 -9.57
N GLU A 98 4.20 -0.14 -8.52
CA GLU A 98 3.60 -1.48 -8.39
C GLU A 98 2.06 -1.42 -8.33
N ASP A 99 1.50 -0.36 -7.75
CA ASP A 99 0.06 -0.18 -7.63
C ASP A 99 -0.63 -0.11 -9.01
N ILE A 100 0.09 0.30 -10.07
CA ILE A 100 -0.44 0.40 -11.43
C ILE A 100 -0.84 -0.99 -11.97
N ALA A 101 0.02 -1.99 -11.76
CA ALA A 101 -0.27 -3.36 -12.19
C ALA A 101 -1.42 -3.97 -11.39
N ASP A 102 -1.43 -3.76 -10.07
CA ASP A 102 -2.48 -4.24 -9.18
C ASP A 102 -3.85 -3.65 -9.56
N VAL A 103 -3.91 -2.33 -9.86
CA VAL A 103 -5.13 -1.65 -10.32
C VAL A 103 -5.59 -2.19 -11.66
N LEU A 104 -4.67 -2.38 -12.62
CA LEU A 104 -5.01 -2.92 -13.94
C LEU A 104 -5.65 -4.31 -13.83
N ASP A 105 -5.10 -5.20 -12.98
CA ASP A 105 -5.63 -6.54 -12.81
C ASP A 105 -6.99 -6.53 -12.10
N GLN A 106 -7.20 -5.63 -11.14
CA GLN A 106 -8.50 -5.45 -10.49
C GLN A 106 -9.55 -4.88 -11.47
N ILE A 107 -9.18 -3.96 -12.35
CA ILE A 107 -10.08 -3.46 -13.41
C ILE A 107 -10.48 -4.61 -14.35
N LYS A 108 -9.52 -5.42 -14.82
CA LYS A 108 -9.80 -6.58 -15.69
C LYS A 108 -10.74 -7.61 -15.06
N SER A 109 -10.76 -7.71 -13.73
CA SER A 109 -11.63 -8.66 -13.02
C SER A 109 -13.10 -8.25 -12.99
N VAL A 110 -13.41 -6.94 -13.16
CA VAL A 110 -14.75 -6.36 -12.94
C VAL A 110 -15.33 -5.71 -14.20
N PHE A 111 -14.47 -5.26 -15.10
CA PHE A 111 -14.88 -4.61 -16.35
C PHE A 111 -14.48 -5.43 -17.56
N GLN A 112 -15.32 -5.39 -18.60
CA GLN A 112 -14.94 -5.90 -19.91
C GLN A 112 -13.95 -4.91 -20.56
N VAL A 113 -12.67 -5.29 -20.56
CA VAL A 113 -11.60 -4.50 -21.15
C VAL A 113 -11.57 -4.77 -22.68
N THR A 114 -11.65 -3.71 -23.46
CA THR A 114 -11.56 -3.79 -24.93
C THR A 114 -10.16 -3.56 -25.45
N GLU A 115 -9.39 -2.69 -24.79
CA GLU A 115 -8.02 -2.37 -25.17
C GLU A 115 -7.19 -1.97 -23.97
N VAL A 116 -5.90 -2.32 -23.98
CA VAL A 116 -4.90 -1.82 -23.02
C VAL A 116 -3.72 -1.26 -23.80
N GLU A 117 -3.47 0.02 -23.69
CA GLU A 117 -2.35 0.71 -24.32
C GLU A 117 -1.38 1.20 -23.22
N ILE A 118 -0.11 0.83 -23.32
CA ILE A 118 0.95 1.40 -22.49
C ILE A 118 1.64 2.49 -23.31
N LYS A 119 1.26 3.75 -23.03
CA LYS A 119 1.89 4.89 -23.69
C LYS A 119 3.32 5.04 -23.19
N GLY A 120 4.25 5.28 -24.10
CA GLY A 120 5.68 5.37 -23.80
C GLY A 120 6.47 4.10 -24.06
N SER A 121 5.84 2.93 -24.12
CA SER A 121 6.53 1.64 -24.33
C SER A 121 7.23 1.51 -25.70
N SER A 122 6.82 2.28 -26.70
CA SER A 122 7.41 2.29 -28.05
C SER A 122 8.56 3.28 -28.22
N GLN A 123 8.92 4.02 -27.16
CA GLN A 123 9.98 5.01 -27.22
C GLN A 123 11.35 4.33 -27.21
N SER A 124 12.30 4.91 -27.98
CA SER A 124 13.65 4.41 -28.00
C SER A 124 14.35 4.67 -26.65
N TYR A 125 15.34 3.85 -26.28
CA TYR A 125 16.15 4.04 -25.06
C TYR A 125 16.82 5.44 -24.94
N LYS A 126 16.76 6.23 -26.00
CA LYS A 126 17.26 7.63 -26.05
C LYS A 126 16.19 8.67 -25.68
N GLU A 127 14.95 8.24 -25.57
CA GLU A 127 13.80 9.08 -25.30
C GLU A 127 13.23 8.71 -23.94
N PHE A 128 13.44 9.56 -22.95
CA PHE A 128 12.71 9.42 -21.69
C PHE A 128 11.29 9.93 -21.93
N GLY A 129 10.37 8.99 -22.13
CA GLY A 129 8.97 9.27 -22.38
C GLY A 129 8.15 9.09 -21.12
N TYR A 130 7.03 9.77 -21.14
CA TYR A 130 6.00 9.59 -20.15
C TYR A 130 5.33 8.22 -20.32
N GLU A 131 5.30 7.43 -19.27
CA GLU A 131 4.59 6.15 -19.25
C GLU A 131 3.22 6.32 -18.60
N SER A 132 2.19 5.78 -19.22
CA SER A 132 0.83 5.78 -18.69
C SER A 132 0.09 4.56 -19.21
N VAL A 133 -0.62 3.86 -18.35
CA VAL A 133 -1.48 2.77 -18.75
C VAL A 133 -2.86 3.33 -19.06
N HIS A 134 -3.32 3.14 -20.29
CA HIS A 134 -4.63 3.52 -20.78
C HIS A 134 -5.44 2.26 -21.03
N VAL A 135 -6.61 2.18 -20.41
CA VAL A 135 -7.51 1.03 -20.49
C VAL A 135 -8.84 1.50 -21.03
N LEU A 136 -9.28 0.95 -22.16
CA LEU A 136 -10.64 1.14 -22.63
C LEU A 136 -11.52 0.03 -22.08
N VAL A 137 -12.58 0.42 -21.39
CA VAL A 137 -13.57 -0.50 -20.83
C VAL A 137 -14.93 -0.27 -21.49
N SER A 138 -15.64 -1.35 -21.82
CA SER A 138 -17.04 -1.25 -22.21
C SER A 138 -17.87 -0.73 -21.05
N VAL A 139 -18.79 0.19 -21.31
CA VAL A 139 -19.68 0.72 -20.27
C VAL A 139 -20.67 -0.37 -19.87
N PRO A 140 -20.65 -0.83 -18.59
CA PRO A 140 -21.59 -1.85 -18.13
C PRO A 140 -23.03 -1.33 -18.18
N GLU A 141 -23.99 -2.22 -18.45
CA GLU A 141 -25.42 -1.85 -18.54
C GLU A 141 -25.94 -1.25 -17.24
N ASP A 142 -25.52 -1.76 -16.10
CA ASP A 142 -25.87 -1.25 -14.77
C ASP A 142 -25.29 0.15 -14.44
N CYS A 143 -24.32 0.61 -15.25
CA CYS A 143 -23.80 1.97 -15.15
C CYS A 143 -24.55 2.98 -16.04
N LYS A 144 -25.39 2.51 -16.97
CA LYS A 144 -26.21 3.35 -17.81
C LYS A 144 -27.46 3.81 -17.04
N PRO A 145 -27.93 5.06 -17.23
CA PRO A 145 -29.18 5.51 -16.60
C PRO A 145 -30.39 4.76 -17.16
N GLU A 146 -31.32 4.36 -16.30
CA GLU A 146 -32.55 3.65 -16.68
C GLU A 146 -33.45 4.46 -17.64
N ASN A 147 -33.45 5.79 -17.48
CA ASN A 147 -34.23 6.70 -18.29
C ASN A 147 -33.33 7.66 -19.06
N LEU A 148 -33.30 7.49 -20.37
CA LEU A 148 -32.60 8.44 -21.26
C LEU A 148 -33.58 9.56 -21.66
N PRO A 149 -33.07 10.83 -21.80
CA PRO A 149 -33.86 11.86 -22.47
C PRO A 149 -34.31 11.40 -23.87
N GLY A 150 -35.55 11.70 -24.27
CA GLY A 150 -36.19 11.08 -25.42
C GLY A 150 -35.48 11.13 -26.78
N ASP A 151 -34.48 12.04 -26.91
CA ASP A 151 -33.70 12.23 -28.15
C ASP A 151 -32.26 11.66 -28.04
N VAL A 152 -31.92 10.99 -26.93
CA VAL A 152 -30.58 10.45 -26.70
C VAL A 152 -30.59 8.94 -26.92
N ASN A 153 -29.84 8.51 -27.94
CA ASN A 153 -29.56 7.10 -28.20
C ASN A 153 -28.10 6.82 -27.93
N LEU A 154 -27.79 6.03 -26.91
CA LEU A 154 -26.43 5.59 -26.65
C LEU A 154 -26.00 4.55 -27.69
N PRO A 155 -24.76 4.60 -28.18
CA PRO A 155 -24.24 3.57 -29.06
C PRO A 155 -24.08 2.24 -28.28
N ASP A 156 -24.20 1.13 -29.03
CA ASP A 156 -24.08 -0.22 -28.44
C ASP A 156 -22.66 -0.45 -27.87
N GLU A 157 -21.64 0.11 -28.52
CA GLU A 157 -20.23 0.00 -28.13
C GLU A 157 -19.71 1.27 -27.44
N LEU A 158 -20.39 1.67 -26.36
CA LEU A 158 -19.92 2.81 -25.59
C LEU A 158 -18.78 2.41 -24.66
N VAL A 159 -17.67 3.17 -24.70
CA VAL A 159 -16.47 2.90 -23.91
C VAL A 159 -16.13 4.08 -23.00
N CYS A 160 -15.40 3.78 -21.91
CA CYS A 160 -14.79 4.76 -21.02
C CYS A 160 -13.28 4.50 -20.98
N GLU A 161 -12.51 5.57 -21.11
CA GLU A 161 -11.04 5.51 -20.98
C GLU A 161 -10.66 5.64 -19.50
N ILE A 162 -9.92 4.64 -18.97
CA ILE A 162 -9.35 4.69 -17.63
C ILE A 162 -7.84 4.83 -17.78
N GLN A 163 -7.28 5.90 -17.21
CA GLN A 163 -5.85 6.19 -17.20
C GLN A 163 -5.29 5.89 -15.82
N ILE A 164 -4.32 4.98 -15.72
CA ILE A 164 -3.67 4.62 -14.46
C ILE A 164 -2.26 5.21 -14.46
N ARG A 165 -1.93 5.94 -13.41
CA ARG A 165 -0.69 6.73 -13.31
C ARG A 165 -0.21 6.80 -11.88
N THR A 166 1.09 7.09 -11.68
CA THR A 166 1.58 7.58 -10.40
C THR A 166 1.28 9.07 -10.20
N ILE A 167 1.49 9.56 -8.97
CA ILE A 167 1.39 11.01 -8.66
C ILE A 167 2.33 11.82 -9.54
N LEU A 168 3.57 11.36 -9.74
CA LEU A 168 4.57 12.07 -10.54
C LEU A 168 4.24 12.01 -12.03
N GLN A 169 3.72 10.89 -12.50
CA GLN A 169 3.24 10.75 -13.87
C GLN A 169 2.03 11.66 -14.16
N ASP A 170 1.08 11.79 -13.21
CA ASP A 170 -0.05 12.70 -13.39
C ASP A 170 0.39 14.16 -13.35
N ALA A 171 1.31 14.53 -12.45
CA ALA A 171 1.88 15.88 -12.39
C ALA A 171 2.61 16.25 -13.69
N TRP A 172 3.42 15.34 -14.21
CA TRP A 172 4.08 15.54 -15.51
C TRP A 172 3.08 15.75 -16.64
N ALA A 173 2.05 14.91 -16.73
CA ALA A 173 1.05 15.00 -17.80
C ALA A 173 0.27 16.32 -17.77
N GLU A 174 -0.02 16.88 -16.58
CA GLU A 174 -0.67 18.19 -16.45
C GLU A 174 0.27 19.33 -16.93
N VAL A 175 1.54 19.28 -16.55
CA VAL A 175 2.55 20.27 -16.96
C VAL A 175 2.83 20.20 -18.47
N GLU A 176 3.02 19.00 -19.00
CA GLU A 176 3.26 18.77 -20.44
C GLU A 176 2.08 19.28 -21.27
N HIS A 177 0.85 18.97 -20.85
CA HIS A 177 -0.35 19.42 -21.52
C HIS A 177 -0.45 20.96 -21.55
N GLU A 178 -0.10 21.62 -20.45
CA GLU A 178 -0.13 23.08 -20.38
C GLU A 178 0.95 23.74 -21.25
N LEU A 179 2.17 23.20 -21.20
CA LEU A 179 3.32 23.80 -21.89
C LEU A 179 3.41 23.46 -23.38
N ILE A 180 3.00 22.24 -23.79
CA ILE A 180 3.17 21.77 -25.16
C ILE A 180 1.90 21.91 -25.98
N TYR A 181 0.74 21.50 -25.43
CA TYR A 181 -0.50 21.45 -26.22
C TYR A 181 -1.25 22.78 -26.30
N LYS A 182 -1.09 23.67 -25.33
CA LYS A 182 -1.75 24.99 -25.35
C LYS A 182 -0.92 26.08 -26.01
N THR A 183 0.37 25.87 -26.16
CA THR A 183 1.25 26.78 -26.88
C THR A 183 1.58 26.19 -28.24
N GLU A 184 1.47 27.00 -29.31
CA GLU A 184 1.94 26.61 -30.64
C GLU A 184 3.49 26.62 -30.64
N PHE A 185 4.11 25.60 -29.99
CA PHE A 185 5.57 25.46 -30.03
C PHE A 185 6.02 25.12 -31.43
N THR A 186 6.85 26.00 -31.96
CA THR A 186 7.48 25.82 -33.25
C THR A 186 8.64 24.80 -33.15
N PRO A 187 9.06 24.16 -34.27
CA PRO A 187 10.18 23.22 -34.31
C PRO A 187 11.51 23.78 -33.76
N PHE A 188 11.60 25.08 -33.55
CA PHE A 188 12.83 25.76 -33.11
C PHE A 188 13.09 25.71 -31.61
N ASP A 189 12.15 25.22 -30.77
CA ASP A 189 12.32 25.16 -29.32
C ASP A 189 13.03 23.90 -28.81
N MET A 190 14.06 23.43 -29.54
CA MET A 190 14.84 22.26 -29.16
C MET A 190 15.46 22.34 -27.74
N PRO A 191 16.01 23.51 -27.28
CA PRO A 191 16.51 23.61 -25.92
C PRO A 191 15.43 23.36 -24.85
N LEU A 192 14.20 23.83 -25.07
CA LEU A 192 13.09 23.64 -24.15
C LEU A 192 12.64 22.18 -24.13
N LYS A 193 12.52 21.52 -25.29
CA LYS A 193 12.22 20.08 -25.40
C LYS A 193 13.23 19.23 -24.66
N ARG A 194 14.54 19.56 -24.73
CA ARG A 194 15.59 18.87 -23.96
C ARG A 194 15.43 19.05 -22.44
N LYS A 195 15.06 20.26 -21.98
CA LYS A 195 14.77 20.51 -20.56
C LYS A 195 13.56 19.72 -20.09
N LEU A 196 12.49 19.66 -20.89
CA LEU A 196 11.29 18.88 -20.60
C LEU A 196 11.62 17.38 -20.51
N ALA A 197 12.40 16.84 -21.45
CA ALA A 197 12.86 15.47 -21.43
C ALA A 197 13.71 15.15 -20.18
N SER A 198 14.61 16.08 -19.80
CA SER A 198 15.40 15.94 -18.57
C SER A 198 14.54 15.93 -17.30
N MET A 199 13.51 16.80 -17.25
CA MET A 199 12.56 16.82 -16.14
C MET A 199 11.76 15.52 -16.06
N ASN A 200 11.28 14.99 -17.17
CA ASN A 200 10.57 13.72 -17.21
C ASN A 200 11.45 12.56 -16.74
N ALA A 201 12.71 12.52 -17.20
CA ALA A 201 13.68 11.54 -16.71
C ALA A 201 13.89 11.60 -15.20
N SER A 202 13.96 12.81 -14.64
CA SER A 202 14.11 13.02 -13.18
C SER A 202 12.89 12.54 -12.41
N LEU A 203 11.68 12.77 -12.91
CA LEU A 203 10.43 12.30 -12.30
C LEU A 203 10.31 10.77 -12.38
N SER A 204 10.67 10.17 -13.52
CA SER A 204 10.68 8.72 -13.67
C SER A 204 11.68 8.04 -12.72
N LEU A 205 12.87 8.64 -12.55
CA LEU A 205 13.85 8.16 -11.57
C LEU A 205 13.33 8.28 -10.14
N ALA A 206 12.63 9.37 -9.82
CA ALA A 206 12.03 9.55 -8.49
C ALA A 206 10.95 8.50 -8.20
N ASP A 207 10.10 8.13 -9.17
CA ASP A 207 9.12 7.05 -9.02
C ASP A 207 9.80 5.70 -8.74
N ILE A 208 10.90 5.40 -9.44
CA ILE A 208 11.69 4.17 -9.20
C ILE A 208 12.27 4.18 -7.78
N ILE A 209 12.87 5.28 -7.34
CA ILE A 209 13.43 5.41 -5.99
C ILE A 209 12.35 5.25 -4.92
N PHE A 210 11.17 5.85 -5.09
CA PHE A 210 10.04 5.66 -4.17
C PHE A 210 9.59 4.22 -4.10
N GLN A 211 9.55 3.51 -5.23
CA GLN A 211 9.24 2.08 -5.26
C GLN A 211 10.30 1.25 -4.53
N GLU A 212 11.58 1.54 -4.73
CA GLU A 212 12.68 0.85 -4.03
C GLU A 212 12.59 1.06 -2.51
N ILE A 213 12.33 2.30 -2.05
CA ILE A 213 12.14 2.60 -0.63
C ILE A 213 10.95 1.82 -0.06
N ARG A 214 9.83 1.75 -0.79
CA ARG A 214 8.65 0.98 -0.37
C ARG A 214 8.96 -0.52 -0.24
N ASN A 215 9.62 -1.08 -1.23
CA ASN A 215 10.01 -2.50 -1.23
C ASN A 215 10.94 -2.80 -0.04
N TYR A 216 11.89 -1.93 0.21
CA TYR A 216 12.76 -2.03 1.36
C TYR A 216 12.00 -2.00 2.69
N GLN A 217 11.06 -1.04 2.86
CA GLN A 217 10.24 -0.96 4.06
C GLN A 217 9.37 -2.22 4.27
N LYS A 218 8.75 -2.76 3.19
CA LYS A 218 7.98 -4.01 3.25
C LYS A 218 8.86 -5.18 3.70
N ASN A 219 10.05 -5.31 3.13
CA ASN A 219 10.98 -6.39 3.48
C ASN A 219 11.42 -6.29 4.95
N LEU A 220 11.82 -5.10 5.40
CA LEU A 220 12.20 -4.86 6.80
C LEU A 220 11.05 -5.17 7.77
N GLN A 221 9.83 -4.76 7.43
CA GLN A 221 8.66 -5.05 8.25
C GLN A 221 8.38 -6.55 8.35
N ASN A 222 8.50 -7.27 7.24
CA ASN A 222 8.33 -8.73 7.21
C ASN A 222 9.42 -9.43 8.04
N GLU A 223 10.68 -9.03 7.93
CA GLU A 223 11.78 -9.57 8.74
C GLU A 223 11.55 -9.33 10.24
N MET A 224 11.05 -8.14 10.61
CA MET A 224 10.72 -7.83 12.00
C MET A 224 9.54 -8.66 12.51
N LEU A 225 8.54 -8.94 11.68
CA LEU A 225 7.41 -9.80 12.03
C LEU A 225 7.85 -11.25 12.25
N GLN A 226 8.65 -11.81 11.32
CA GLN A 226 9.19 -13.17 11.45
C GLN A 226 10.01 -13.35 12.72
N ARG A 227 10.89 -12.40 13.05
CA ARG A 227 11.68 -12.43 14.27
C ARG A 227 10.82 -12.36 15.53
N ARG A 228 9.78 -11.55 15.52
CA ARG A 228 8.84 -11.47 16.64
C ARG A 228 8.09 -12.79 16.83
N GLN A 229 7.65 -13.41 15.75
CA GLN A 229 6.98 -14.70 15.78
C GLN A 229 7.91 -15.79 16.29
N SER A 230 9.16 -15.87 15.80
CA SER A 230 10.16 -16.81 16.32
C SER A 230 10.46 -16.62 17.81
N PHE A 231 10.46 -15.36 18.29
CA PHE A 231 10.61 -15.07 19.71
C PHE A 231 9.41 -15.61 20.51
N TYR A 232 8.18 -15.43 20.01
CA TYR A 232 6.98 -15.91 20.69
C TYR A 232 6.92 -17.44 20.71
N GLU A 233 7.19 -18.09 19.58
CA GLU A 233 7.26 -19.56 19.49
C GLU A 233 8.27 -20.15 20.48
N LYS A 234 9.46 -19.54 20.55
CA LYS A 234 10.47 -19.97 21.53
C LYS A 234 10.02 -19.72 22.98
N ALA A 235 9.35 -18.63 23.26
CA ALA A 235 8.81 -18.33 24.59
C ALA A 235 7.72 -19.33 24.96
N ASP A 236 6.88 -19.77 24.00
CA ASP A 236 5.85 -20.81 24.20
C ASP A 236 6.48 -22.16 24.47
N ASP A 237 7.48 -22.58 23.68
CA ASP A 237 8.22 -23.83 23.91
C ASP A 237 8.84 -23.90 25.32
N LEU A 238 9.29 -22.77 25.86
CA LEU A 238 9.96 -22.71 27.18
C LEU A 238 9.00 -22.59 28.38
N THR A 239 7.74 -22.20 28.15
CA THR A 239 6.74 -22.01 29.22
C THR A 239 5.81 -23.21 29.42
N VAL A 240 6.05 -24.33 28.72
CA VAL A 240 5.32 -25.63 28.86
C VAL A 240 3.79 -25.49 28.78
N VAL A 241 3.31 -25.15 27.61
CA VAL A 241 1.95 -25.54 27.21
C VAL A 241 2.15 -26.27 25.89
N ALA A 242 2.23 -27.61 25.95
CA ALA A 242 2.53 -28.46 24.78
C ALA A 242 1.41 -28.31 23.71
N GLY A 243 1.72 -27.71 22.61
CA GLY A 243 0.95 -27.70 21.37
C GLY A 243 1.87 -28.09 20.21
N GLU A 244 1.33 -28.75 19.20
CA GLU A 244 2.07 -29.34 18.08
C GLU A 244 2.89 -28.29 17.29
N LYS A 245 4.13 -28.65 16.96
CA LYS A 245 5.08 -27.81 16.22
C LYS A 245 4.68 -27.62 14.75
N LYS A 246 4.45 -26.38 14.32
CA LYS A 246 4.48 -26.00 12.90
C LYS A 246 5.86 -25.46 12.55
N SER A 247 6.60 -26.19 11.71
CA SER A 247 7.91 -25.76 11.22
C SER A 247 7.77 -24.66 10.16
N ALA A 248 8.38 -23.50 10.39
CA ALA A 248 8.49 -22.42 9.41
C ALA A 248 9.61 -22.71 8.40
N LYS A 249 9.34 -22.55 7.11
CA LYS A 249 10.32 -22.65 6.02
C LYS A 249 11.12 -21.36 5.91
N GLU A 250 12.43 -21.47 6.03
CA GLU A 250 13.37 -20.37 5.75
C GLU A 250 13.31 -19.94 4.28
N LYS A 251 13.01 -18.67 4.04
CA LYS A 251 13.25 -17.99 2.76
C LYS A 251 14.47 -17.09 2.90
N LYS A 252 15.52 -17.38 2.14
CA LYS A 252 16.65 -16.46 1.95
C LYS A 252 16.16 -15.25 1.15
N LEU A 253 16.15 -14.07 1.75
CA LEU A 253 15.97 -12.80 1.08
C LEU A 253 17.34 -12.14 0.89
N GLU A 254 17.67 -11.76 -0.34
CA GLU A 254 18.80 -10.88 -0.61
C GLU A 254 18.40 -9.45 -0.21
N CYS A 255 19.09 -8.89 0.76
CA CYS A 255 18.83 -7.54 1.25
C CYS A 255 19.73 -6.55 0.49
N ILE A 256 19.13 -5.69 -0.32
CA ILE A 256 19.81 -4.52 -0.87
C ILE A 256 19.87 -3.47 0.25
N ASN A 257 21.06 -3.14 0.73
CA ASN A 257 21.25 -2.15 1.77
C ASN A 257 21.32 -0.73 1.17
N PRO A 258 20.31 0.14 1.43
CA PRO A 258 20.27 1.49 0.87
C PRO A 258 21.10 2.50 1.67
N TYR A 259 21.69 2.11 2.81
CA TYR A 259 22.40 3.04 3.69
C TYR A 259 23.89 3.15 3.38
N VAL A 260 24.44 4.29 3.73
CA VAL A 260 25.89 4.51 3.63
C VAL A 260 26.60 3.60 4.61
N SER A 261 27.60 2.85 4.13
CA SER A 261 28.36 1.90 4.93
C SER A 261 28.97 2.56 6.19
N GLY A 262 28.78 1.90 7.33
CA GLY A 262 29.29 2.35 8.63
C GLY A 262 28.40 3.33 9.38
N THR A 263 27.24 3.72 8.86
CA THR A 263 26.24 4.47 9.62
C THR A 263 25.51 3.59 10.64
N ILE A 264 24.85 4.20 11.64
CA ILE A 264 24.03 3.46 12.61
C ILE A 264 22.93 2.65 11.90
N ASP A 265 22.32 3.22 10.88
CA ASP A 265 21.27 2.56 10.10
C ASP A 265 21.80 1.35 9.32
N ASP A 266 22.98 1.48 8.70
CA ASP A 266 23.68 0.37 8.05
C ASP A 266 24.02 -0.75 9.04
N MET A 267 24.64 -0.40 10.17
CA MET A 267 24.98 -1.37 11.22
C MET A 267 23.72 -2.03 11.80
N LEU A 268 22.64 -1.28 11.99
CA LEU A 268 21.38 -1.83 12.50
C LEU A 268 20.79 -2.87 11.53
N LEU A 269 20.81 -2.60 10.23
CA LEU A 269 20.40 -3.57 9.22
C LEU A 269 21.25 -4.83 9.21
N GLN A 270 22.57 -4.67 9.26
CA GLN A 270 23.49 -5.81 9.31
C GLN A 270 23.22 -6.66 10.56
N ALA A 271 22.95 -6.03 11.71
CA ALA A 271 22.61 -6.73 12.95
C ALA A 271 21.28 -7.47 12.85
N ILE A 272 20.26 -6.83 12.24
CA ILE A 272 18.95 -7.46 11.98
C ILE A 272 19.10 -8.66 11.06
N HIS A 273 19.83 -8.51 9.97
CA HIS A 273 20.07 -9.60 9.03
C HIS A 273 20.83 -10.77 9.68
N ALA A 274 21.92 -10.50 10.41
CA ALA A 274 22.65 -11.52 11.16
C ALA A 274 21.75 -12.24 12.17
N HIS A 275 20.87 -11.52 12.86
CA HIS A 275 19.90 -12.14 13.78
C HIS A 275 18.93 -13.08 13.05
N ASN A 276 18.36 -12.64 11.92
CA ASN A 276 17.37 -13.43 11.16
C ASN A 276 17.98 -14.65 10.47
N THR A 277 19.27 -14.58 10.11
CA THR A 277 20.04 -15.73 9.55
C THR A 277 20.59 -16.68 10.62
N GLY A 278 20.32 -16.42 11.90
CA GLY A 278 20.76 -17.25 13.02
C GLY A 278 22.20 -16.98 13.50
N ASP A 279 22.92 -16.00 12.90
CA ASP A 279 24.25 -15.57 13.39
C ASP A 279 24.09 -14.60 14.59
N LEU A 280 23.54 -15.14 15.67
CA LEU A 280 23.20 -14.38 16.87
C LEU A 280 24.44 -13.74 17.53
N LYS A 281 25.60 -14.39 17.43
CA LYS A 281 26.85 -13.85 18.00
C LYS A 281 27.26 -12.57 17.29
N ASN A 282 27.26 -12.58 15.98
CA ASN A 282 27.60 -11.40 15.18
C ASN A 282 26.55 -10.28 15.38
N ALA A 283 25.27 -10.62 15.41
CA ALA A 283 24.20 -9.67 15.70
C ALA A 283 24.44 -8.93 17.04
N ILE A 284 24.78 -9.66 18.12
CA ILE A 284 25.07 -9.09 19.45
C ILE A 284 26.29 -8.16 19.38
N ILE A 285 27.35 -8.56 18.67
CA ILE A 285 28.56 -7.73 18.51
C ILE A 285 28.20 -6.41 17.81
N ILE A 286 27.41 -6.46 16.73
CA ILE A 286 27.03 -5.25 15.99
C ILE A 286 26.13 -4.36 16.84
N TYR A 287 25.12 -4.89 17.51
CA TYR A 287 24.26 -4.11 18.42
C TYR A 287 25.10 -3.44 19.52
N THR A 288 26.06 -4.17 20.09
CA THR A 288 26.95 -3.62 21.13
C THR A 288 27.79 -2.47 20.58
N ARG A 289 28.35 -2.62 19.37
CA ARG A 289 29.11 -1.55 18.70
C ARG A 289 28.26 -0.30 18.48
N ILE A 290 26.96 -0.45 18.14
CA ILE A 290 26.06 0.69 17.99
C ILE A 290 25.81 1.37 19.34
N ILE A 291 25.59 0.60 20.41
CA ILE A 291 25.36 1.14 21.76
C ILE A 291 26.59 1.92 22.25
N GLU A 292 27.78 1.46 21.94
CA GLU A 292 29.06 2.05 22.33
C GLU A 292 29.61 3.10 21.33
N SER A 293 28.82 3.43 20.29
CA SER A 293 29.28 4.39 19.28
C SER A 293 29.39 5.82 19.82
N SER A 294 30.27 6.60 19.19
CA SER A 294 30.41 8.03 19.50
C SER A 294 30.17 8.85 18.22
N PRO A 295 29.23 9.79 18.21
CA PRO A 295 28.34 10.15 19.32
C PRO A 295 27.34 9.01 19.64
N ALA A 296 26.93 8.93 20.92
CA ALA A 296 25.95 7.94 21.36
C ALA A 296 24.58 8.18 20.69
N PRO A 297 23.85 7.11 20.32
CA PRO A 297 22.48 7.23 19.86
C PRO A 297 21.59 7.89 20.91
N ASN A 298 20.47 8.50 20.48
CA ASN A 298 19.48 9.05 21.42
C ASN A 298 18.73 7.92 22.18
N ASP A 299 18.07 8.28 23.27
CA ASP A 299 17.40 7.32 24.17
C ASP A 299 16.39 6.43 23.47
N ILE A 300 15.61 6.95 22.51
CA ILE A 300 14.64 6.18 21.75
C ILE A 300 15.34 5.11 20.89
N VAL A 301 16.42 5.49 20.20
CA VAL A 301 17.23 4.57 19.38
C VAL A 301 17.90 3.53 20.28
N LEU A 302 18.48 3.94 21.42
CA LEU A 302 19.06 3.02 22.41
C LEU A 302 18.03 2.01 22.92
N SER A 303 16.81 2.46 23.22
CA SER A 303 15.72 1.56 23.62
C SER A 303 15.44 0.50 22.55
N VAL A 304 15.35 0.90 21.29
CA VAL A 304 15.12 -0.04 20.18
C VAL A 304 16.27 -1.04 20.04
N ILE A 305 17.52 -0.57 20.07
CA ILE A 305 18.69 -1.43 19.88
C ILE A 305 18.85 -2.42 21.05
N LEU A 306 18.70 -1.97 22.29
CA LEU A 306 18.73 -2.82 23.47
C LEU A 306 17.64 -3.90 23.41
N LYS A 307 16.44 -3.55 23.01
CA LYS A 307 15.37 -4.51 22.79
C LYS A 307 15.75 -5.60 21.79
N HIS A 308 16.33 -5.22 20.65
CA HIS A 308 16.77 -6.18 19.63
C HIS A 308 17.96 -7.02 20.08
N ARG A 309 18.93 -6.45 20.82
CA ARG A 309 20.01 -7.24 21.42
C ARG A 309 19.49 -8.20 22.48
N GLY A 310 18.55 -7.77 23.32
CA GLY A 310 17.87 -8.62 24.28
C GLY A 310 17.16 -9.82 23.63
N MET A 311 16.53 -9.61 22.46
CA MET A 311 15.94 -10.71 21.67
C MET A 311 17.01 -11.70 21.16
N ALA A 312 18.21 -11.20 20.76
CA ALA A 312 19.32 -12.06 20.36
C ALA A 312 19.88 -12.88 21.52
N TYR A 313 20.07 -12.28 22.70
CA TYR A 313 20.41 -12.99 23.92
C TYR A 313 19.37 -14.04 24.30
N PHE A 314 18.09 -13.68 24.24
CA PHE A 314 17.00 -14.62 24.47
C PHE A 314 17.04 -15.82 23.51
N ALA A 315 17.30 -15.58 22.22
CA ALA A 315 17.45 -16.62 21.23
C ALA A 315 18.64 -17.57 21.53
N GLN A 316 19.69 -17.09 22.21
CA GLN A 316 20.81 -17.90 22.70
C GLN A 316 20.56 -18.58 24.06
N ASN A 317 19.37 -18.43 24.66
CA ASN A 317 19.01 -18.84 26.04
C ASN A 317 19.78 -18.10 27.14
N ASP A 318 20.39 -16.94 26.82
CA ASP A 318 21.02 -16.07 27.80
C ASP A 318 19.96 -15.13 28.39
N PHE A 319 19.16 -15.68 29.29
CA PHE A 319 18.02 -14.99 29.90
C PHE A 319 18.44 -13.84 30.84
N GLU A 320 19.65 -13.88 31.42
CA GLU A 320 20.14 -12.83 32.29
C GLU A 320 20.45 -11.56 31.50
N ASN A 321 21.23 -11.69 30.42
CA ASN A 321 21.55 -10.55 29.57
C ASN A 321 20.31 -10.05 28.82
N ALA A 322 19.41 -10.94 28.38
CA ALA A 322 18.14 -10.57 27.78
C ALA A 322 17.30 -9.71 28.74
N LEU A 323 17.16 -10.14 29.99
CA LEU A 323 16.41 -9.41 31.03
C LEU A 323 17.00 -8.03 31.31
N CYS A 324 18.35 -7.96 31.40
CA CYS A 324 19.06 -6.70 31.59
C CYS A 324 18.78 -5.71 30.45
N ASP A 325 18.90 -6.18 29.21
CA ASP A 325 18.68 -5.35 28.02
C ASP A 325 17.23 -4.90 27.88
N PHE A 326 16.25 -5.77 28.14
CA PHE A 326 14.83 -5.40 28.08
C PHE A 326 14.45 -4.38 29.17
N LYS A 327 14.99 -4.52 30.41
CA LYS A 327 14.79 -3.53 31.47
C LYS A 327 15.39 -2.18 31.10
N LYS A 328 16.64 -2.15 30.63
CA LYS A 328 17.28 -0.93 30.16
C LYS A 328 16.51 -0.30 28.97
N SER A 329 16.07 -1.11 28.02
CA SER A 329 15.22 -0.63 26.93
C SER A 329 13.98 0.08 27.45
N PHE A 330 13.31 -0.46 28.47
CA PHE A 330 12.17 0.17 29.11
C PHE A 330 12.54 1.42 29.93
N GLU A 331 13.75 1.49 30.49
CA GLU A 331 14.26 2.68 31.17
C GLU A 331 14.45 3.87 30.23
N PHE A 332 14.99 3.63 29.02
CA PHE A 332 15.15 4.63 27.98
C PHE A 332 13.84 5.05 27.30
N ASP A 333 12.87 4.14 27.20
CA ASP A 333 11.53 4.45 26.65
C ASP A 333 10.44 3.82 27.51
N LYS A 334 9.88 4.61 28.42
CA LYS A 334 8.79 4.19 29.32
C LYS A 334 7.47 3.88 28.58
N ASN A 335 7.33 4.30 27.34
CA ASN A 335 6.17 4.01 26.50
C ASN A 335 6.35 2.73 25.66
N SER A 336 7.48 2.06 25.78
CA SER A 336 7.74 0.80 25.09
C SER A 336 7.02 -0.37 25.74
N PHE A 337 5.73 -0.54 25.45
CA PHE A 337 4.95 -1.68 25.95
C PHE A 337 5.61 -3.03 25.63
N ARG A 338 6.27 -3.14 24.46
CA ARG A 338 6.97 -4.37 24.05
C ARG A 338 8.15 -4.69 24.96
N SER A 339 8.93 -3.69 25.39
CA SER A 339 10.04 -3.94 26.33
C SER A 339 9.53 -4.44 27.67
N ALA A 340 8.46 -3.86 28.20
CA ALA A 340 7.79 -4.34 29.41
C ALA A 340 7.26 -5.78 29.24
N TYR A 341 6.63 -6.06 28.11
CA TYR A 341 6.11 -7.39 27.77
C TYR A 341 7.24 -8.45 27.73
N TYR A 342 8.39 -8.15 27.09
CA TYR A 342 9.53 -9.07 27.01
C TYR A 342 10.19 -9.32 28.37
N VAL A 343 10.24 -8.32 29.24
CA VAL A 343 10.65 -8.50 30.64
C VAL A 343 9.74 -9.52 31.33
N GLY A 344 8.42 -9.38 31.18
CA GLY A 344 7.43 -10.32 31.73
C GLY A 344 7.63 -11.74 31.23
N ILE A 345 7.90 -11.93 29.93
CA ILE A 345 8.18 -13.26 29.35
C ILE A 345 9.42 -13.88 29.99
N VAL A 346 10.54 -13.15 30.07
CA VAL A 346 11.78 -13.73 30.65
C VAL A 346 11.59 -14.09 32.12
N LEU A 347 10.88 -13.25 32.90
CA LEU A 347 10.56 -13.53 34.30
C LEU A 347 9.65 -14.77 34.44
N SER A 348 8.66 -14.92 33.57
CA SER A 348 7.79 -16.12 33.56
C SER A 348 8.57 -17.40 33.26
N ILE A 349 9.52 -17.37 32.32
CA ILE A 349 10.43 -18.51 32.03
C ILE A 349 11.31 -18.83 33.27
N LYS A 350 11.76 -17.80 33.98
CA LYS A 350 12.51 -17.95 35.24
C LYS A 350 11.63 -18.38 36.43
N LYS A 351 10.31 -18.54 36.20
CA LYS A 351 9.29 -18.87 37.20
C LYS A 351 9.07 -17.81 38.29
N ASP A 352 9.48 -16.58 38.00
CA ASP A 352 9.19 -15.42 38.85
C ASP A 352 7.85 -14.79 38.40
N TYR A 353 6.78 -15.55 38.64
CA TYR A 353 5.46 -15.22 38.11
C TYR A 353 4.85 -13.96 38.72
N GLU A 354 5.15 -13.66 39.99
CA GLU A 354 4.66 -12.44 40.64
C GLU A 354 5.21 -11.18 40.00
N GLU A 355 6.52 -11.15 39.73
CA GLU A 355 7.14 -10.04 39.01
C GLU A 355 6.73 -10.01 37.55
N ALA A 356 6.57 -11.17 36.91
CA ALA A 356 6.06 -11.27 35.53
C ALA A 356 4.68 -10.61 35.39
N VAL A 357 3.74 -10.85 36.31
CA VAL A 357 2.41 -10.22 36.34
C VAL A 357 2.53 -8.70 36.41
N LYS A 358 3.44 -8.16 37.22
CA LYS A 358 3.63 -6.71 37.32
C LYS A 358 4.10 -6.10 35.99
N TRP A 359 5.02 -6.79 35.31
CA TRP A 359 5.55 -6.31 34.05
C TRP A 359 4.57 -6.46 32.89
N PHE A 360 3.79 -7.54 32.83
CA PHE A 360 2.68 -7.65 31.88
C PHE A 360 1.61 -6.59 32.12
N SER A 361 1.30 -6.28 33.38
CA SER A 361 0.37 -5.20 33.73
C SER A 361 0.87 -3.85 33.26
N LYS A 362 2.15 -3.52 33.47
CA LYS A 362 2.76 -2.29 32.90
C LYS A 362 2.66 -2.25 31.37
N SER A 363 2.86 -3.38 30.70
CA SER A 363 2.70 -3.44 29.24
C SER A 363 1.26 -3.13 28.81
N LEU A 364 0.28 -3.70 29.51
CA LEU A 364 -1.15 -3.51 29.25
C LEU A 364 -1.63 -2.09 29.62
N GLU A 365 -1.05 -1.45 30.65
CA GLU A 365 -1.32 -0.04 31.00
C GLU A 365 -0.88 0.92 29.87
N ILE A 366 0.23 0.61 29.18
CA ILE A 366 0.71 1.43 28.05
C ILE A 366 -0.10 1.17 26.78
N ASN A 367 -0.44 -0.08 26.52
CA ASN A 367 -1.27 -0.50 25.40
C ASN A 367 -2.19 -1.63 25.86
N GLU A 368 -3.48 -1.38 25.93
CA GLU A 368 -4.50 -2.34 26.36
C GLU A 368 -4.91 -3.36 25.28
N ILE A 369 -4.57 -3.10 24.00
CA ILE A 369 -4.94 -3.98 22.89
C ILE A 369 -3.78 -4.95 22.58
N GLN A 370 -3.56 -5.94 23.46
CA GLN A 370 -2.49 -6.94 23.36
C GLN A 370 -2.98 -8.32 23.80
N SER A 371 -3.54 -9.10 22.89
CA SER A 371 -4.08 -10.45 23.19
C SER A 371 -3.04 -11.38 23.83
N HIS A 372 -1.81 -11.39 23.30
CA HIS A 372 -0.72 -12.18 23.87
C HIS A 372 -0.28 -11.73 25.27
N ALA A 373 -0.37 -10.45 25.60
CA ALA A 373 -0.01 -9.97 26.94
C ALA A 373 -1.03 -10.42 27.99
N PHE A 374 -2.32 -10.39 27.67
CA PHE A 374 -3.36 -10.97 28.50
C PHE A 374 -3.14 -12.48 28.70
N TYR A 375 -2.93 -13.22 27.61
CA TYR A 375 -2.67 -14.67 27.72
C TYR A 375 -1.47 -14.99 28.63
N ARG A 376 -0.34 -14.31 28.44
CA ARG A 376 0.86 -14.54 29.26
C ARG A 376 0.68 -14.15 30.71
N ARG A 377 -0.07 -13.08 30.98
CA ARG A 377 -0.43 -12.70 32.34
C ARG A 377 -1.39 -13.70 32.95
N ALA A 378 -2.35 -14.23 32.18
CA ALA A 378 -3.25 -15.28 32.62
C ALA A 378 -2.48 -16.55 33.04
N VAL A 379 -1.50 -16.99 32.24
CA VAL A 379 -0.60 -18.12 32.60
C VAL A 379 0.11 -17.82 33.93
N SER A 380 0.66 -16.62 34.10
CA SER A 380 1.36 -16.23 35.32
C SER A 380 0.41 -16.19 36.54
N TYR A 381 -0.82 -15.69 36.37
CA TYR A 381 -1.86 -15.72 37.41
C TYR A 381 -2.26 -17.17 37.78
N PHE A 382 -2.37 -18.05 36.81
CA PHE A 382 -2.67 -19.47 37.05
C PHE A 382 -1.59 -20.12 37.92
N GLU A 383 -0.31 -19.89 37.62
CA GLU A 383 0.82 -20.46 38.34
C GLU A 383 0.92 -19.96 39.83
N ILE A 384 0.50 -18.72 40.08
CA ILE A 384 0.45 -18.19 41.45
C ILE A 384 -0.88 -18.47 42.19
N GLY A 385 -1.82 -19.19 41.52
CA GLY A 385 -3.10 -19.60 42.14
C GLY A 385 -4.22 -18.54 42.09
N GLU A 386 -4.03 -17.43 41.41
CA GLU A 386 -5.01 -16.36 41.21
C GLU A 386 -5.98 -16.69 40.06
N PHE A 387 -6.76 -17.75 40.21
CA PHE A 387 -7.55 -18.36 39.13
C PHE A 387 -8.61 -17.42 38.52
N GLU A 388 -9.26 -16.58 39.40
CA GLU A 388 -10.25 -15.62 38.93
C GLU A 388 -9.64 -14.56 37.99
N LYS A 389 -8.48 -14.02 38.37
CA LYS A 389 -7.75 -13.06 37.51
C LYS A 389 -7.25 -13.70 36.25
N SER A 390 -6.81 -14.97 36.33
CA SER A 390 -6.42 -15.74 35.15
C SER A 390 -7.57 -15.90 34.18
N MET A 391 -8.77 -16.27 34.64
CA MET A 391 -9.96 -16.43 33.81
C MET A 391 -10.35 -15.11 33.13
N ASN A 392 -10.32 -13.98 33.84
CA ASN A 392 -10.62 -12.67 33.29
C ASN A 392 -9.67 -12.29 32.14
N ASP A 393 -8.38 -12.60 32.29
CA ASP A 393 -7.37 -12.36 31.26
C ASP A 393 -7.52 -13.31 30.06
N VAL A 394 -7.90 -14.58 30.28
CA VAL A 394 -8.23 -15.54 29.19
C VAL A 394 -9.39 -14.98 28.34
N VAL A 395 -10.48 -14.55 28.99
CA VAL A 395 -11.63 -13.97 28.28
C VAL A 395 -11.25 -12.69 27.53
N ALA A 396 -10.35 -11.88 28.09
CA ALA A 396 -9.85 -10.68 27.40
C ALA A 396 -9.03 -11.03 26.16
N ALA A 397 -8.17 -12.04 26.24
CA ALA A 397 -7.36 -12.52 25.11
C ALA A 397 -8.24 -13.07 23.98
N GLU A 398 -9.26 -13.88 24.31
CA GLU A 398 -10.23 -14.42 23.35
C GLU A 398 -11.04 -13.31 22.65
N LYS A 399 -11.53 -12.32 23.41
CA LYS A 399 -12.22 -11.15 22.85
C LYS A 399 -11.36 -10.33 21.87
N LEU A 400 -10.05 -10.33 22.06
CA LEU A 400 -9.10 -9.72 21.13
C LEU A 400 -8.72 -10.63 19.97
N GLY A 401 -9.37 -11.79 19.82
CA GLY A 401 -9.22 -12.70 18.68
C GLY A 401 -7.95 -13.57 18.74
N LEU A 402 -7.43 -13.89 19.93
CA LEU A 402 -6.32 -14.83 20.05
C LEU A 402 -6.84 -16.26 19.89
N GLU A 403 -6.45 -16.90 18.81
CA GLU A 403 -6.68 -18.34 18.55
C GLU A 403 -5.37 -19.09 18.79
N ASP A 404 -5.22 -19.67 20.00
CA ASP A 404 -4.02 -20.36 20.44
C ASP A 404 -4.39 -21.59 21.26
N SER A 405 -3.79 -22.75 20.93
CA SER A 405 -4.08 -24.03 21.60
C SER A 405 -3.71 -24.03 23.09
N GLY A 406 -2.71 -23.21 23.47
CA GLY A 406 -2.33 -23.04 24.87
C GLY A 406 -3.37 -22.25 25.65
N LEU A 407 -4.01 -21.25 25.03
CA LEU A 407 -5.11 -20.50 25.61
C LEU A 407 -6.32 -21.40 25.87
N GLU A 408 -6.71 -22.23 24.91
CA GLU A 408 -7.78 -23.22 25.04
C GLU A 408 -7.50 -24.23 26.17
N THR A 409 -6.24 -24.69 26.24
CA THR A 409 -5.80 -25.60 27.30
C THR A 409 -5.86 -24.93 28.67
N LEU A 410 -5.44 -23.69 28.78
CA LEU A 410 -5.50 -22.92 30.04
C LEU A 410 -6.96 -22.69 30.46
N HIS A 411 -7.83 -22.33 29.52
CA HIS A 411 -9.27 -22.14 29.75
C HIS A 411 -9.90 -23.43 30.31
N SER A 412 -9.63 -24.57 29.71
CA SER A 412 -10.13 -25.88 30.16
C SER A 412 -9.64 -26.20 31.58
N LYS A 413 -8.36 -26.01 31.87
CA LYS A 413 -7.79 -26.19 33.22
C LYS A 413 -8.42 -25.29 34.29
N LEU A 414 -8.76 -24.06 33.92
CA LEU A 414 -9.42 -23.11 34.82
C LEU A 414 -10.85 -23.56 35.14
N ILE A 415 -11.62 -24.03 34.13
CA ILE A 415 -12.97 -24.58 34.36
C ILE A 415 -12.91 -25.76 35.33
N GLU A 416 -12.00 -26.73 35.12
CA GLU A 416 -11.82 -27.85 36.05
C GLU A 416 -11.52 -27.39 37.48
N LYS A 417 -10.72 -26.31 37.64
CA LYS A 417 -10.41 -25.75 38.97
C LYS A 417 -11.60 -25.07 39.65
N PHE A 418 -12.51 -24.48 38.87
CA PHE A 418 -13.74 -23.90 39.40
C PHE A 418 -14.77 -24.97 39.76
N ASP A 419 -14.92 -26.00 38.91
CA ASP A 419 -15.85 -27.13 39.19
C ASP A 419 -15.45 -27.96 40.43
N MET A 420 -14.15 -28.08 40.75
CA MET A 420 -13.68 -28.75 41.95
C MET A 420 -13.85 -27.89 43.24
N LYS A 421 -14.21 -26.59 43.14
CA LYS A 421 -14.46 -25.72 44.29
C LYS A 421 -15.94 -25.56 44.61
N MET A 422 -16.86 -26.12 43.79
CA MET A 422 -18.28 -26.26 44.07
C MET A 422 -18.56 -27.61 44.72
#